data_49459cbff85b79e41778252fd2ecdfc4
#
_entry.id   49459cbff85b79e41778252fd2ecdfc4
#
_cell.length_a   1.000
_cell.length_b   1.000
_cell.length_c   1.000
_cell.angle_alpha   90.00
_cell.angle_beta   90.00
_cell.angle_gamma   90.00
#
_symmetry.space_group_name_H-M   'P 1'
#
loop_
_entity.id
_entity.type
_entity.pdbx_description
1 polymer ?
#
loop_
_entity_poly.entity_id
_entity_poly.type
_entity_poly.pdbx_seq_one_letter_code
_entity_poly.pdbx_strand_id
1 'polypeptide(L)'
;SVLHTALRYQGTEAIFSEGEDVMPKIRHVLQKMTHFTDEIRSGKWKGYTEKAIKSIVNIGIGGSDLGPAMVCQALKPFGSKTITPYFVSNIDGADLAQVLEKCNPETTLFIVASKTFTTQETMTNAFSARAWFLNQAKNEAHIKKHFVALSTNQHEIGRAHV
;
A
#
# COMPACT_ATOMS: atom_id res chain seq x y z
N SER A 1 19.17 13.09 3.07
CA SER A 1 19.90 12.02 3.75
C SER A 1 19.04 10.77 3.88
N VAL A 2 19.67 9.58 3.88
CA VAL A 2 18.94 8.30 3.98
C VAL A 2 18.82 7.94 5.45
N LEU A 3 17.62 8.01 6.01
CA LEU A 3 17.35 7.86 7.44
C LEU A 3 16.98 6.42 7.87
N HIS A 4 17.46 5.40 7.14
CA HIS A 4 17.11 4.00 7.45
C HIS A 4 17.55 3.56 8.86
N THR A 5 18.58 4.16 9.43
CA THR A 5 19.00 3.92 10.83
C THR A 5 17.98 4.47 11.81
N ALA A 6 17.47 5.69 11.56
CA ALA A 6 16.44 6.31 12.39
C ALA A 6 15.12 5.53 12.35
N LEU A 7 14.74 4.98 11.18
CA LEU A 7 13.55 4.14 11.03
C LEU A 7 13.60 2.84 11.86
N ARG A 8 14.80 2.37 12.21
CA ARG A 8 15.02 1.14 13.00
C ARG A 8 15.41 1.41 14.44
N TYR A 9 15.52 2.69 14.81
CA TYR A 9 15.95 3.08 16.15
C TYR A 9 14.84 2.83 17.17
N GLN A 10 15.18 2.02 18.19
CA GLN A 10 14.24 1.63 19.25
C GLN A 10 14.39 2.48 20.53
N GLY A 11 15.39 3.37 20.58
CA GLY A 11 15.63 4.26 21.73
C GLY A 11 14.68 5.46 21.74
N THR A 12 14.81 6.26 22.80
CA THR A 12 14.00 7.48 23.01
C THR A 12 14.69 8.76 22.58
N GLU A 13 16.01 8.70 22.32
CA GLU A 13 16.83 9.86 21.99
C GLU A 13 16.44 10.50 20.66
N ALA A 14 16.73 11.80 20.55
CA ALA A 14 16.56 12.54 19.30
C ALA A 14 17.62 12.15 18.28
N ILE A 15 17.22 12.06 17.01
CA ILE A 15 18.15 11.90 15.89
C ILE A 15 17.97 13.10 14.97
N PHE A 16 19.05 13.87 14.82
CA PHE A 16 19.03 15.09 14.04
C PHE A 16 19.45 14.85 12.58
N SER A 17 18.70 15.42 11.65
CA SER A 17 19.06 15.54 10.23
C SER A 17 18.75 16.96 9.78
N GLU A 18 19.75 17.64 9.20
CA GLU A 18 19.61 19.01 8.72
C GLU A 18 19.08 19.99 9.80
N GLY A 19 19.47 19.75 11.06
CA GLY A 19 19.08 20.59 12.21
C GLY A 19 17.71 20.27 12.80
N GLU A 20 16.95 19.35 12.26
CA GLU A 20 15.64 18.94 12.73
C GLU A 20 15.70 17.55 13.42
N ASP A 21 15.03 17.39 14.58
CA ASP A 21 14.78 16.07 15.15
C ASP A 21 13.74 15.32 14.30
N VAL A 22 14.19 14.25 13.64
CA VAL A 22 13.33 13.47 12.71
C VAL A 22 12.50 12.40 13.41
N MET A 23 12.81 12.07 14.66
CA MET A 23 12.17 10.96 15.38
C MET A 23 10.67 11.16 15.61
N PRO A 24 10.15 12.35 15.94
CA PRO A 24 8.70 12.55 16.08
C PRO A 24 7.92 12.22 14.81
N LYS A 25 8.39 12.67 13.65
CA LYS A 25 7.76 12.37 12.36
C LYS A 25 7.80 10.87 12.04
N ILE A 26 8.94 10.23 12.26
CA ILE A 26 9.12 8.79 12.03
C ILE A 26 8.17 7.99 12.93
N ARG A 27 8.15 8.26 14.22
CA ARG A 27 7.27 7.56 15.18
C ARG A 27 5.78 7.74 14.82
N HIS A 28 5.40 8.95 14.41
CA HIS A 28 4.03 9.22 13.97
C HIS A 28 3.63 8.35 12.76
N VAL A 29 4.49 8.26 11.74
CA VAL A 29 4.22 7.41 10.56
C VAL A 29 4.14 5.94 10.95
N LEU A 30 5.08 5.44 11.78
CA LEU A 30 5.07 4.05 12.25
C LEU A 30 3.80 3.72 13.05
N GLN A 31 3.33 4.64 13.90
CA GLN A 31 2.07 4.48 14.63
C GLN A 31 0.86 4.41 13.69
N LYS A 32 0.80 5.28 12.67
CA LYS A 32 -0.26 5.21 11.64
C LYS A 32 -0.25 3.88 10.90
N MET A 33 0.94 3.38 10.52
CA MET A 33 1.08 2.09 9.86
C MET A 33 0.60 0.94 10.76
N THR A 34 1.00 0.96 12.04
CA THR A 34 0.55 -0.04 13.03
C THR A 34 -0.97 -0.03 13.15
N HIS A 35 -1.56 1.13 13.39
CA HIS A 35 -3.00 1.26 13.52
C HIS A 35 -3.74 0.75 12.27
N PHE A 36 -3.31 1.17 11.09
CA PHE A 36 -3.92 0.74 9.82
C PHE A 36 -3.81 -0.79 9.62
N THR A 37 -2.64 -1.37 9.87
CA THR A 37 -2.45 -2.83 9.73
C THR A 37 -3.29 -3.61 10.73
N ASP A 38 -3.44 -3.12 11.95
CA ASP A 38 -4.29 -3.74 12.98
C ASP A 38 -5.77 -3.71 12.59
N GLU A 39 -6.26 -2.61 12.02
CA GLU A 39 -7.63 -2.51 11.51
C GLU A 39 -7.89 -3.49 10.35
N ILE A 40 -6.95 -3.61 9.41
CA ILE A 40 -7.05 -4.58 8.31
C ILE A 40 -7.03 -6.02 8.85
N ARG A 41 -6.07 -6.36 9.70
CA ARG A 41 -5.88 -7.72 10.22
C ARG A 41 -7.02 -8.17 11.15
N SER A 42 -7.59 -7.25 11.90
CA SER A 42 -8.75 -7.53 12.77
C SER A 42 -10.09 -7.57 12.03
N GLY A 43 -10.11 -7.16 10.74
CA GLY A 43 -11.33 -7.04 9.95
C GLY A 43 -12.21 -5.84 10.33
N LYS A 44 -11.69 -4.90 11.11
CA LYS A 44 -12.37 -3.63 11.42
C LYS A 44 -12.43 -2.72 10.18
N TRP A 45 -11.34 -2.67 9.41
CA TRP A 45 -11.37 -2.01 8.12
C TRP A 45 -12.22 -2.81 7.14
N LYS A 46 -13.20 -2.16 6.56
CA LYS A 46 -14.18 -2.80 5.67
C LYS A 46 -14.22 -2.16 4.31
N GLY A 47 -14.40 -2.97 3.29
CA GLY A 47 -14.70 -2.53 1.94
C GLY A 47 -16.04 -1.79 1.85
N TYR A 48 -16.39 -1.36 0.65
CA TYR A 48 -17.61 -0.57 0.41
C TYR A 48 -18.92 -1.33 0.67
N THR A 49 -18.87 -2.65 0.69
CA THR A 49 -20.01 -3.54 1.03
C THR A 49 -19.97 -4.03 2.47
N GLU A 50 -19.19 -3.40 3.34
CA GLU A 50 -19.01 -3.75 4.76
C GLU A 50 -18.38 -5.14 4.98
N LYS A 51 -17.76 -5.73 3.96
CA LYS A 51 -16.99 -6.96 4.04
C LYS A 51 -15.54 -6.67 4.44
N ALA A 52 -14.95 -7.56 5.24
CA ALA A 52 -13.52 -7.46 5.60
C ALA A 52 -12.62 -7.67 4.37
N ILE A 53 -11.46 -7.02 4.36
CA ILE A 53 -10.45 -7.18 3.32
C ILE A 53 -9.86 -8.59 3.36
N LYS A 54 -9.74 -9.22 2.20
CA LYS A 54 -9.18 -10.57 2.00
C LYS A 54 -7.99 -10.60 1.05
N SER A 55 -7.92 -9.63 0.14
CA SER A 55 -6.84 -9.51 -0.84
C SER A 55 -6.16 -8.15 -0.69
N ILE A 56 -4.83 -8.14 -0.67
CA ILE A 56 -4.03 -6.91 -0.71
C ILE A 56 -3.16 -6.98 -1.94
N VAL A 57 -3.31 -6.01 -2.85
CA VAL A 57 -2.54 -5.91 -4.09
C VAL A 57 -1.56 -4.76 -3.97
N ASN A 58 -0.26 -5.07 -3.90
CA ASN A 58 0.80 -4.06 -3.94
C ASN A 58 1.14 -3.77 -5.40
N ILE A 59 0.98 -2.51 -5.80
CA ILE A 59 1.36 -2.01 -7.13
C ILE A 59 2.58 -1.14 -6.96
N GLY A 60 3.72 -1.61 -7.44
CA GLY A 60 5.00 -0.90 -7.29
C GLY A 60 6.09 -1.56 -8.11
N ILE A 61 7.21 -0.86 -8.32
CA ILE A 61 8.34 -1.32 -9.15
C ILE A 61 9.65 -1.19 -8.37
N GLY A 62 10.59 -2.06 -8.67
CA GLY A 62 11.91 -2.07 -8.03
C GLY A 62 11.81 -2.19 -6.52
N GLY A 63 12.34 -1.21 -5.78
CA GLY A 63 12.32 -1.24 -4.31
C GLY A 63 10.92 -1.19 -3.68
N SER A 64 9.92 -0.72 -4.43
CA SER A 64 8.52 -0.71 -3.98
C SER A 64 7.82 -2.06 -4.18
N ASP A 65 8.45 -3.01 -4.86
CA ASP A 65 7.96 -4.37 -5.09
C ASP A 65 8.87 -5.43 -4.47
N LEU A 66 10.15 -5.47 -4.84
CA LEU A 66 11.07 -6.57 -4.54
C LEU A 66 11.21 -6.85 -3.03
N GLY A 67 11.37 -5.79 -2.22
CA GLY A 67 11.46 -5.90 -0.77
C GLY A 67 10.19 -6.48 -0.15
N PRO A 68 9.03 -5.86 -0.36
CA PRO A 68 7.74 -6.36 0.11
C PRO A 68 7.43 -7.80 -0.35
N ALA A 69 7.64 -8.12 -1.62
CA ALA A 69 7.42 -9.46 -2.17
C ALA A 69 8.32 -10.51 -1.51
N MET A 70 9.61 -10.19 -1.38
CA MET A 70 10.59 -11.06 -0.70
C MET A 70 10.19 -11.33 0.75
N VAL A 71 9.84 -10.30 1.51
CA VAL A 71 9.44 -10.45 2.92
C VAL A 71 8.16 -11.27 3.07
N CYS A 72 7.15 -11.00 2.24
CA CYS A 72 5.92 -11.79 2.25
C CYS A 72 6.17 -13.26 1.90
N GLN A 73 7.06 -13.55 0.96
CA GLN A 73 7.42 -14.92 0.60
C GLN A 73 8.20 -15.60 1.73
N ALA A 74 9.19 -14.94 2.30
CA ALA A 74 10.01 -15.48 3.38
C ALA A 74 9.21 -15.76 4.66
N LEU A 75 8.26 -14.88 4.99
CA LEU A 75 7.43 -14.97 6.19
C LEU A 75 6.07 -15.64 5.94
N LYS A 76 5.86 -16.24 4.78
CA LYS A 76 4.60 -16.89 4.41
C LYS A 76 4.04 -17.86 5.48
N PRO A 77 4.87 -18.70 6.16
CA PRO A 77 4.36 -19.57 7.23
C PRO A 77 3.76 -18.84 8.42
N PHE A 78 4.15 -17.58 8.65
CA PHE A 78 3.68 -16.73 9.76
C PHE A 78 2.59 -15.74 9.32
N GLY A 79 2.24 -15.75 8.03
CA GLY A 79 1.25 -14.86 7.44
C GLY A 79 -0.17 -15.12 7.93
N SER A 80 -1.06 -14.15 7.69
CA SER A 80 -2.50 -14.32 7.91
C SER A 80 -3.03 -15.45 7.02
N LYS A 81 -3.93 -16.27 7.57
CA LYS A 81 -4.63 -17.30 6.78
C LYS A 81 -5.86 -16.76 6.04
N THR A 82 -6.28 -15.53 6.36
CA THR A 82 -7.48 -14.90 5.82
C THR A 82 -7.20 -13.77 4.82
N ILE A 83 -5.94 -13.30 4.74
CA ILE A 83 -5.52 -12.23 3.85
C ILE A 83 -4.43 -12.75 2.92
N THR A 84 -4.63 -12.59 1.62
CA THR A 84 -3.66 -12.99 0.60
C THR A 84 -3.01 -11.76 -0.03
N PRO A 85 -1.67 -11.63 0.05
CA PRO A 85 -0.95 -10.58 -0.65
C PRO A 85 -0.70 -10.97 -2.12
N TYR A 86 -0.84 -10.00 -3.01
CA TYR A 86 -0.49 -10.06 -4.43
C TYR A 86 0.44 -8.90 -4.77
N PHE A 87 1.26 -9.07 -5.80
CA PHE A 87 2.24 -8.09 -6.24
C PHE A 87 2.09 -7.86 -7.75
N VAL A 88 2.08 -6.61 -8.16
CA VAL A 88 2.03 -6.19 -9.56
C VAL A 88 3.18 -5.22 -9.78
N SER A 89 4.17 -5.66 -10.55
CA SER A 89 5.40 -4.91 -10.77
C SER A 89 5.77 -4.71 -12.24
N ASN A 90 5.01 -5.29 -13.15
CA ASN A 90 5.24 -5.17 -14.58
C ASN A 90 4.15 -4.29 -15.23
N ILE A 91 4.54 -3.50 -16.24
CA ILE A 91 3.59 -2.71 -17.05
C ILE A 91 2.78 -3.59 -18.01
N ASP A 92 3.20 -4.83 -18.25
CA ASP A 92 2.42 -5.77 -19.05
C ASP A 92 1.05 -5.99 -18.41
N GLY A 93 0.01 -5.66 -19.15
CA GLY A 93 -1.36 -5.79 -18.67
C GLY A 93 -1.75 -7.21 -18.26
N ALA A 94 -1.05 -8.24 -18.74
CA ALA A 94 -1.27 -9.62 -18.32
C ALA A 94 -0.92 -9.85 -16.85
N ASP A 95 0.11 -9.17 -16.31
CA ASP A 95 0.50 -9.27 -14.91
C ASP A 95 -0.63 -8.81 -13.99
N LEU A 96 -1.15 -7.61 -14.23
CA LEU A 96 -2.29 -7.08 -13.48
C LEU A 96 -3.55 -7.93 -13.68
N ALA A 97 -3.87 -8.33 -14.91
CA ALA A 97 -5.08 -9.09 -15.21
C ALA A 97 -5.13 -10.42 -14.45
N GLN A 98 -4.02 -11.19 -14.44
CA GLN A 98 -3.92 -12.45 -13.70
C GLN A 98 -4.11 -12.28 -12.19
N VAL A 99 -3.70 -11.15 -11.62
CA VAL A 99 -3.93 -10.85 -10.21
C VAL A 99 -5.40 -10.51 -9.98
N LEU A 100 -5.99 -9.67 -10.84
CA LEU A 100 -7.38 -9.22 -10.70
C LEU A 100 -8.40 -10.36 -10.86
N GLU A 101 -8.10 -11.38 -11.68
CA GLU A 101 -8.92 -12.60 -11.79
C GLU A 101 -9.07 -13.35 -10.45
N LYS A 102 -8.08 -13.25 -9.57
CA LYS A 102 -8.08 -13.88 -8.24
C LYS A 102 -8.70 -12.99 -7.15
N CYS A 103 -9.04 -11.75 -7.49
CA CYS A 103 -9.49 -10.73 -6.57
C CYS A 103 -11.01 -10.50 -6.68
N ASN A 104 -11.62 -10.19 -5.53
CA ASN A 104 -12.99 -9.69 -5.47
C ASN A 104 -12.96 -8.20 -5.12
N PRO A 105 -13.52 -7.29 -5.97
CA PRO A 105 -13.49 -5.85 -5.71
C PRO A 105 -14.04 -5.45 -4.33
N GLU A 106 -15.01 -6.16 -3.80
CA GLU A 106 -15.61 -5.86 -2.50
C GLU A 106 -14.66 -6.09 -1.31
N THR A 107 -13.61 -6.91 -1.50
CA THR A 107 -12.70 -7.36 -0.41
C THR A 107 -11.23 -7.15 -0.75
N THR A 108 -10.93 -6.38 -1.80
CA THR A 108 -9.56 -6.10 -2.23
C THR A 108 -9.13 -4.70 -1.82
N LEU A 109 -7.94 -4.59 -1.25
CA LEU A 109 -7.24 -3.35 -0.95
C LEU A 109 -6.03 -3.22 -1.87
N PHE A 110 -5.87 -2.09 -2.53
CA PHE A 110 -4.72 -1.75 -3.35
C PHE A 110 -3.77 -0.83 -2.60
N ILE A 111 -2.47 -1.15 -2.60
CA ILE A 111 -1.41 -0.29 -2.11
C ILE A 111 -0.64 0.21 -3.33
N VAL A 112 -0.74 1.49 -3.63
CA VAL A 112 0.01 2.13 -4.72
C VAL A 112 1.30 2.69 -4.15
N ALA A 113 2.41 1.98 -4.38
CA ALA A 113 3.71 2.29 -3.78
C ALA A 113 4.65 2.94 -4.81
N SER A 114 4.89 4.24 -4.67
CA SER A 114 5.84 4.97 -5.51
C SER A 114 6.41 6.16 -4.76
N LYS A 115 7.74 6.25 -4.64
CA LYS A 115 8.42 7.35 -3.93
C LYS A 115 7.99 8.72 -4.44
N THR A 116 8.00 8.92 -5.75
CA THR A 116 7.66 10.20 -6.41
C THR A 116 6.19 10.30 -6.78
N PHE A 117 5.47 9.17 -6.79
CA PHE A 117 4.11 9.04 -7.29
C PHE A 117 3.94 9.48 -8.77
N THR A 118 5.03 9.34 -9.54
CA THR A 118 5.14 9.69 -10.97
C THR A 118 5.70 8.57 -11.82
N THR A 119 6.01 7.39 -11.23
CA THR A 119 6.51 6.24 -11.97
C THR A 119 5.43 5.75 -12.93
N GLN A 120 5.69 5.87 -14.22
CA GLN A 120 4.69 5.67 -15.28
C GLN A 120 4.03 4.30 -15.20
N GLU A 121 4.81 3.25 -15.02
CA GLU A 121 4.32 1.87 -14.95
C GLU A 121 3.43 1.64 -13.72
N THR A 122 3.86 2.16 -12.57
CA THR A 122 3.07 2.09 -11.33
C THR A 122 1.73 2.81 -11.48
N MET A 123 1.75 4.02 -12.06
CA MET A 123 0.53 4.80 -12.25
C MET A 123 -0.40 4.17 -13.29
N THR A 124 0.14 3.62 -14.38
CA THR A 124 -0.65 2.91 -15.40
C THR A 124 -1.39 1.71 -14.78
N ASN A 125 -0.69 0.89 -14.00
CA ASN A 125 -1.30 -0.23 -13.30
C ASN A 125 -2.32 0.22 -12.24
N ALA A 126 -2.03 1.30 -11.51
CA ALA A 126 -2.94 1.85 -10.51
C ALA A 126 -4.24 2.36 -11.13
N PHE A 127 -4.17 3.09 -12.25
CA PHE A 127 -5.36 3.54 -12.99
C PHE A 127 -6.15 2.38 -13.58
N SER A 128 -5.49 1.36 -14.09
CA SER A 128 -6.15 0.14 -14.60
C SER A 128 -6.86 -0.62 -13.47
N ALA A 129 -6.23 -0.76 -12.31
CA ALA A 129 -6.85 -1.36 -11.13
C ALA A 129 -8.04 -0.53 -10.62
N ARG A 130 -7.92 0.81 -10.64
CA ARG A 130 -9.01 1.72 -10.29
C ARG A 130 -10.20 1.58 -11.24
N ALA A 131 -9.94 1.51 -12.54
CA ALA A 131 -11.00 1.30 -13.54
C ALA A 131 -11.72 -0.05 -13.34
N TRP A 132 -10.96 -1.11 -13.10
CA TRP A 132 -11.51 -2.42 -12.77
C TRP A 132 -12.37 -2.39 -11.50
N PHE A 133 -11.91 -1.75 -10.44
CA PHE A 133 -12.65 -1.59 -9.20
C PHE A 133 -13.95 -0.81 -9.40
N LEU A 134 -13.91 0.33 -10.12
CA LEU A 134 -15.06 1.18 -10.37
C LEU A 134 -16.09 0.52 -11.29
N ASN A 135 -15.68 -0.40 -12.16
CA ASN A 135 -16.62 -1.19 -12.96
C ASN A 135 -17.62 -1.96 -12.08
N GLN A 136 -17.22 -2.36 -10.88
CA GLN A 136 -18.09 -3.03 -9.90
C GLN A 136 -18.69 -2.05 -8.91
N ALA A 137 -17.88 -1.24 -8.28
CA ALA A 137 -18.29 -0.37 -7.17
C ALA A 137 -19.15 0.82 -7.62
N LYS A 138 -19.07 1.23 -8.91
CA LYS A 138 -19.89 2.27 -9.55
C LYS A 138 -19.87 3.66 -8.91
N ASN A 139 -19.10 3.87 -7.84
CA ASN A 139 -19.05 5.12 -7.09
C ASN A 139 -17.60 5.42 -6.64
N GLU A 140 -17.08 6.58 -7.03
CA GLU A 140 -15.74 7.03 -6.70
C GLU A 140 -15.52 7.23 -5.19
N ALA A 141 -16.56 7.55 -4.43
CA ALA A 141 -16.47 7.68 -2.98
C ALA A 141 -16.03 6.38 -2.27
N HIS A 142 -16.14 5.23 -2.97
CA HIS A 142 -15.70 3.93 -2.45
C HIS A 142 -14.19 3.72 -2.54
N ILE A 143 -13.48 4.48 -3.38
CA ILE A 143 -12.02 4.36 -3.58
C ILE A 143 -11.28 4.48 -2.25
N LYS A 144 -11.64 5.43 -1.40
CA LYS A 144 -11.00 5.65 -0.09
C LYS A 144 -11.01 4.45 0.86
N LYS A 145 -11.87 3.46 0.62
CA LYS A 145 -11.93 2.20 1.39
C LYS A 145 -11.07 1.10 0.77
N HIS A 146 -10.59 1.27 -0.45
CA HIS A 146 -9.95 0.23 -1.24
C HIS A 146 -8.59 0.62 -1.82
N PHE A 147 -8.17 1.88 -1.72
CA PHE A 147 -6.88 2.34 -2.23
C PHE A 147 -6.11 3.12 -1.16
N VAL A 148 -4.84 2.81 -1.03
CA VAL A 148 -3.89 3.48 -0.15
C VAL A 148 -2.65 3.86 -0.94
N ALA A 149 -2.22 5.11 -0.82
CA ALA A 149 -0.99 5.61 -1.42
C ALA A 149 0.19 5.52 -0.43
N LEU A 150 1.31 5.01 -0.88
CA LEU A 150 2.58 5.01 -0.17
C LEU A 150 3.60 5.85 -0.95
N SER A 151 3.84 7.09 -0.52
CA SER A 151 4.72 8.02 -1.21
C SER A 151 5.28 9.09 -0.27
N THR A 152 6.37 9.73 -0.69
CA THR A 152 6.87 10.98 -0.07
C THR A 152 6.31 12.23 -0.73
N ASN A 153 5.63 12.11 -1.87
CA ASN A 153 5.10 13.22 -2.65
C ASN A 153 3.63 13.50 -2.31
N GLN A 154 3.40 14.26 -1.24
CA GLN A 154 2.05 14.60 -0.78
C GLN A 154 1.22 15.39 -1.82
N HIS A 155 1.88 16.17 -2.65
CA HIS A 155 1.20 16.98 -3.67
C HIS A 155 0.58 16.11 -4.78
N GLU A 156 1.30 15.10 -5.25
CA GLU A 156 0.79 14.20 -6.29
C GLU A 156 -0.27 13.22 -5.73
N ILE A 157 -0.11 12.78 -4.49
CA ILE A 157 -1.15 11.96 -3.82
C ILE A 157 -2.48 12.73 -3.78
N GLY A 158 -2.46 14.02 -3.44
CA GLY A 158 -3.66 14.85 -3.39
C GLY A 158 -4.34 15.06 -4.75
N ARG A 159 -3.58 14.96 -5.86
CA ARG A 159 -4.12 15.06 -7.23
C ARG A 159 -4.65 13.74 -7.79
N ALA A 160 -4.11 12.63 -7.34
CA ALA A 160 -4.42 11.32 -7.92
C ALA A 160 -5.81 10.80 -7.53
N HIS A 161 -6.48 11.37 -6.54
CA HIS A 161 -7.76 10.90 -6.00
C HIS A 161 -7.77 9.37 -5.75
N VAL A 162 -6.64 8.86 -5.23
CA VAL A 162 -6.43 7.45 -4.90
C VAL A 162 -6.59 7.24 -3.41
#